data_7fc25854b5935b460865d244904f5c55
#
_entry.id   7fc25854b5935b460865d244904f5c55
#
_cell.length_a   1.000
_cell.length_b   1.000
_cell.length_c   1.000
_cell.angle_alpha   90.00
_cell.angle_beta   90.00
_cell.angle_gamma   90.00
#
_symmetry.space_group_name_H-M   'P 1'
#
loop_
_entity.id
_entity.type
_entity.pdbx_description
1 polymer ?
#
loop_
_entity_poly.entity_id
_entity_poly.type
_entity_poly.pdbx_seq_one_letter_code
_entity_poly.pdbx_strand_id
1 'polypeptide(L)'
;MPFTRRNLKADLEDVGSRFDGAPDLEFRLATDALELTQSGLSYQRVPPGYRFPYGHTHETQEEVYVVVRGSGRMKLDDEVVELREWDAVRVPPGTWRGYEAGRDGLEILVIGAPSLGDARREDVEGERDWWADEG
;
A
#
# COMPACT_ATOMS: atom_id res chain seq x y z
N MET A 1 23.56 8.56 -15.83
CA MET A 1 23.71 8.27 -14.38
C MET A 1 23.35 6.80 -14.13
N PRO A 2 24.18 6.07 -13.41
CA PRO A 2 23.88 4.68 -13.11
C PRO A 2 22.86 4.49 -11.98
N PHE A 3 22.31 5.57 -11.46
CA PHE A 3 21.30 5.51 -10.39
C PHE A 3 20.23 6.56 -10.61
N THR A 4 19.11 6.40 -9.93
CA THR A 4 17.99 7.34 -9.93
C THR A 4 17.67 7.71 -8.48
N ARG A 5 17.45 8.99 -8.24
CA ARG A 5 17.08 9.48 -6.91
C ARG A 5 15.84 10.37 -7.02
N ARG A 6 14.84 10.09 -6.16
CA ARG A 6 13.66 10.93 -6.07
C ARG A 6 13.29 11.09 -4.59
N ASN A 7 12.77 12.26 -4.26
CA ASN A 7 12.14 12.44 -2.97
C ASN A 7 10.70 11.97 -3.10
N LEU A 8 10.27 11.06 -2.25
CA LEU A 8 8.94 10.45 -2.39
C LEU A 8 7.80 11.44 -2.21
N LYS A 9 8.02 12.52 -1.49
CA LYS A 9 6.98 13.54 -1.28
C LYS A 9 7.13 14.74 -2.19
N ALA A 10 8.35 15.19 -2.41
CA ALA A 10 8.59 16.40 -3.19
C ALA A 10 8.51 16.17 -4.70
N ASP A 11 8.93 14.99 -5.16
CA ASP A 11 9.11 14.70 -6.58
C ASP A 11 8.00 13.84 -7.19
N LEU A 12 7.06 13.35 -6.39
CA LEU A 12 6.00 12.46 -6.87
C LEU A 12 4.64 13.08 -6.67
N GLU A 13 3.77 12.89 -7.65
CA GLU A 13 2.39 13.33 -7.57
C GLU A 13 1.61 12.50 -6.54
N ASP A 14 0.76 13.17 -5.76
CA ASP A 14 -0.17 12.50 -4.87
C ASP A 14 -1.42 12.12 -5.66
N VAL A 15 -1.64 10.83 -5.83
CA VAL A 15 -2.79 10.30 -6.54
C VAL A 15 -3.87 9.76 -5.60
N GLY A 16 -3.79 10.08 -4.31
CA GLY A 16 -4.73 9.61 -3.31
C GLY A 16 -6.18 9.95 -3.60
N SER A 17 -6.44 11.06 -4.29
CA SER A 17 -7.79 11.46 -4.68
C SER A 17 -8.46 10.51 -5.67
N ARG A 18 -7.70 9.62 -6.30
CA ARG A 18 -8.24 8.61 -7.20
C ARG A 18 -8.90 7.45 -6.46
N PHE A 19 -8.70 7.38 -5.15
CA PHE A 19 -9.31 6.37 -4.28
C PHE A 19 -10.40 7.03 -3.45
N ASP A 20 -11.64 6.66 -3.69
CA ASP A 20 -12.79 7.24 -2.97
C ASP A 20 -12.83 6.76 -1.52
N GLY A 21 -13.34 7.58 -0.62
CA GLY A 21 -13.75 7.17 0.72
C GLY A 21 -12.94 7.73 1.86
N ALA A 22 -11.68 8.02 1.68
CA ALA A 22 -10.85 8.62 2.72
C ALA A 22 -10.40 10.01 2.30
N PRO A 23 -10.88 11.08 2.96
CA PRO A 23 -10.35 12.41 2.71
C PRO A 23 -8.88 12.45 3.13
N ASP A 24 -8.09 13.24 2.43
CA ASP A 24 -6.68 13.42 2.72
C ASP A 24 -5.83 12.14 2.64
N LEU A 25 -6.34 11.11 1.97
CA LEU A 25 -5.54 9.94 1.64
C LEU A 25 -4.40 10.37 0.72
N GLU A 26 -3.17 10.03 1.10
CA GLU A 26 -2.00 10.32 0.28
C GLU A 26 -1.47 9.02 -0.33
N PHE A 27 -1.21 9.02 -1.63
CA PHE A 27 -0.73 7.84 -2.34
C PHE A 27 0.24 8.27 -3.42
N ARG A 28 1.51 7.88 -3.31
CA ARG A 28 2.56 8.28 -4.24
C ARG A 28 3.25 7.05 -4.80
N LEU A 29 3.24 6.94 -6.13
CA LEU A 29 3.82 5.80 -6.84
C LEU A 29 5.25 6.14 -7.26
N ALA A 30 6.19 5.32 -6.84
CA ALA A 30 7.61 5.55 -7.09
C ALA A 30 8.22 4.61 -8.14
N THR A 31 7.52 3.57 -8.53
CA THR A 31 8.05 2.54 -9.42
C THR A 31 8.62 3.12 -10.71
N ASP A 32 7.81 3.87 -11.45
CA ASP A 32 8.23 4.44 -12.72
C ASP A 32 9.18 5.62 -12.53
N ALA A 33 8.90 6.46 -11.53
CA ALA A 33 9.73 7.63 -11.25
C ALA A 33 11.16 7.26 -10.87
N LEU A 34 11.34 6.13 -10.18
CA LEU A 34 12.66 5.62 -9.82
C LEU A 34 13.26 4.70 -10.89
N GLU A 35 12.52 4.47 -11.98
CA GLU A 35 12.95 3.57 -13.06
C GLU A 35 13.23 2.15 -12.57
N LEU A 36 12.43 1.68 -11.62
CA LEU A 36 12.57 0.32 -11.08
C LEU A 36 12.17 -0.71 -12.14
N THR A 37 12.99 -1.73 -12.29
CA THR A 37 12.74 -2.79 -13.28
C THR A 37 12.41 -4.13 -12.64
N GLN A 38 12.74 -4.32 -11.37
CA GLN A 38 12.58 -5.62 -10.70
C GLN A 38 11.63 -5.58 -9.52
N SER A 39 11.33 -4.39 -9.04
CA SER A 39 10.43 -4.22 -7.91
C SER A 39 9.56 -2.98 -8.11
N GLY A 40 8.53 -2.85 -7.28
CA GLY A 40 7.70 -1.67 -7.22
C GLY A 40 7.79 -1.04 -5.85
N LEU A 41 7.49 0.24 -5.76
CA LEU A 41 7.52 0.99 -4.50
C LEU A 41 6.41 2.03 -4.50
N SER A 42 5.69 2.12 -3.40
CA SER A 42 4.75 3.22 -3.16
C SER A 42 4.87 3.71 -1.72
N TYR A 43 4.50 4.97 -1.54
CA TYR A 43 4.31 5.56 -0.22
C TYR A 43 2.84 5.89 -0.06
N GLN A 44 2.27 5.57 1.11
CA GLN A 44 0.87 5.82 1.39
C GLN A 44 0.70 6.37 2.80
N ARG A 45 -0.21 7.33 2.94
CA ARG A 45 -0.62 7.84 4.23
C ARG A 45 -2.13 7.75 4.35
N VAL A 46 -2.59 6.98 5.32
CA VAL A 46 -4.02 6.87 5.64
C VAL A 46 -4.31 7.78 6.83
N PRO A 47 -5.28 8.70 6.71
CA PRO A 47 -5.58 9.63 7.80
C PRO A 47 -6.07 8.91 9.05
N PRO A 48 -5.95 9.56 10.24
CA PRO A 48 -6.37 8.94 11.49
C PRO A 48 -7.79 8.39 11.45
N GLY A 49 -7.95 7.14 11.88
CA GLY A 49 -9.24 6.47 11.99
C GLY A 49 -9.85 5.99 10.69
N TYR A 50 -9.21 6.23 9.57
CA TYR A 50 -9.75 5.80 8.28
C TYR A 50 -9.18 4.47 7.83
N ARG A 51 -9.97 3.77 7.03
CA ARG A 51 -9.60 2.51 6.40
C ARG A 51 -9.37 2.77 4.92
N PHE A 52 -8.30 2.19 4.36
CA PHE A 52 -8.08 2.26 2.92
C PHE A 52 -9.30 1.64 2.22
N PRO A 53 -9.89 2.30 1.20
CA PRO A 53 -11.20 1.90 0.69
C PRO A 53 -11.24 0.57 -0.07
N TYR A 54 -10.09 0.01 -0.43
CA TYR A 54 -10.04 -1.25 -1.18
C TYR A 54 -9.20 -2.29 -0.46
N GLY A 55 -9.69 -3.55 -0.46
CA GLY A 55 -8.81 -4.68 -0.26
C GLY A 55 -8.35 -5.19 -1.61
N HIS A 56 -7.21 -5.88 -1.65
CA HIS A 56 -6.73 -6.43 -2.90
C HIS A 56 -5.84 -7.64 -2.67
N THR A 57 -5.60 -8.36 -3.76
CA THR A 57 -4.66 -9.47 -3.80
C THR A 57 -3.87 -9.40 -5.10
N HIS A 58 -2.71 -10.01 -5.10
CA HIS A 58 -1.87 -10.15 -6.29
C HIS A 58 -1.74 -11.62 -6.65
N GLU A 59 -1.75 -11.93 -7.93
CA GLU A 59 -1.56 -13.31 -8.39
C GLU A 59 -0.09 -13.74 -8.30
N THR A 60 0.83 -12.86 -8.66
CA THR A 60 2.25 -13.18 -8.78
C THR A 60 3.12 -12.39 -7.82
N GLN A 61 2.80 -11.12 -7.58
CA GLN A 61 3.65 -10.22 -6.83
C GLN A 61 3.61 -10.50 -5.33
N GLU A 62 4.79 -10.59 -4.73
CA GLU A 62 4.96 -10.58 -3.29
C GLU A 62 5.15 -9.13 -2.84
N GLU A 63 4.50 -8.74 -1.74
CA GLU A 63 4.67 -7.39 -1.20
C GLU A 63 5.14 -7.41 0.24
N VAL A 64 5.87 -6.36 0.59
CA VAL A 64 6.24 -6.06 1.97
C VAL A 64 5.70 -4.68 2.32
N TYR A 65 4.95 -4.61 3.41
CA TYR A 65 4.42 -3.36 3.96
C TYR A 65 5.28 -2.97 5.14
N VAL A 66 5.83 -1.77 5.12
CA VAL A 66 6.67 -1.28 6.22
C VAL A 66 6.00 -0.06 6.83
N VAL A 67 5.69 -0.11 8.12
CA VAL A 67 5.12 1.02 8.84
C VAL A 67 6.25 1.98 9.20
N VAL A 68 6.23 3.17 8.63
CA VAL A 68 7.28 4.16 8.90
C VAL A 68 6.84 5.20 9.93
N ARG A 69 5.52 5.35 10.14
CA ARG A 69 5.00 6.28 11.13
C ARG A 69 3.56 5.91 11.49
N GLY A 70 3.22 6.14 12.76
CA GLY A 70 1.85 5.93 13.21
C GLY A 70 1.56 4.49 13.59
N SER A 71 0.30 4.13 13.49
CA SER A 71 -0.19 2.82 13.88
C SER A 71 -1.45 2.46 13.11
N GLY A 72 -1.86 1.21 13.19
CA GLY A 72 -3.08 0.77 12.55
C GLY A 72 -3.28 -0.73 12.66
N ARG A 73 -4.08 -1.24 11.76
CA ARG A 73 -4.35 -2.67 11.66
C ARG A 73 -4.34 -3.10 10.21
N MET A 74 -4.00 -4.35 9.98
CA MET A 74 -4.03 -4.95 8.66
C MET A 74 -4.84 -6.23 8.71
N LYS A 75 -5.75 -6.37 7.77
CA LYS A 75 -6.50 -7.62 7.61
C LYS A 75 -5.87 -8.41 6.47
N LEU A 76 -5.53 -9.66 6.76
CA LEU A 76 -4.89 -10.60 5.85
C LEU A 76 -5.78 -11.84 5.77
N ASP A 77 -6.54 -11.98 4.69
CA ASP A 77 -7.64 -12.93 4.59
C ASP A 77 -8.58 -12.77 5.79
N ASP A 78 -8.65 -13.73 6.71
CA ASP A 78 -9.52 -13.67 7.87
C ASP A 78 -8.83 -13.20 9.16
N GLU A 79 -7.54 -12.90 9.09
CA GLU A 79 -6.75 -12.54 10.26
C GLU A 79 -6.50 -11.04 10.31
N VAL A 80 -6.66 -10.45 11.49
CA VAL A 80 -6.37 -9.02 11.70
C VAL A 80 -5.19 -8.90 12.64
N VAL A 81 -4.19 -8.13 12.23
CA VAL A 81 -2.99 -7.89 13.04
C VAL A 81 -2.82 -6.41 13.33
N GLU A 82 -2.31 -6.12 14.53
CA GLU A 82 -1.97 -4.75 14.92
C GLU A 82 -0.65 -4.34 14.28
N LEU A 83 -0.58 -3.07 13.89
CA LEU A 83 0.62 -2.48 13.27
C LEU A 83 1.13 -1.32 14.12
N ARG A 84 2.43 -1.26 14.29
CA ARG A 84 3.11 -0.12 14.91
C ARG A 84 4.35 0.25 14.11
N GLU A 85 4.97 1.37 14.45
CA GLU A 85 6.16 1.84 13.74
C GLU A 85 7.22 0.76 13.63
N TRP A 86 7.77 0.66 12.44
CA TRP A 86 8.83 -0.26 12.02
C TRP A 86 8.41 -1.72 11.90
N ASP A 87 7.14 -2.03 12.06
CA ASP A 87 6.66 -3.36 11.70
C ASP A 87 6.75 -3.53 10.18
N ALA A 88 7.17 -4.73 9.78
CA ALA A 88 7.19 -5.12 8.38
C ALA A 88 6.37 -6.38 8.21
N VAL A 89 5.45 -6.37 7.25
CA VAL A 89 4.56 -7.49 6.98
C VAL A 89 4.78 -7.98 5.57
N ARG A 90 5.17 -9.24 5.42
CA ARG A 90 5.26 -9.88 4.11
C ARG A 90 3.89 -10.44 3.74
N VAL A 91 3.41 -10.09 2.56
CA VAL A 91 2.14 -10.60 2.04
C VAL A 91 2.41 -11.42 0.79
N PRO A 92 2.23 -12.75 0.86
CA PRO A 92 2.47 -13.60 -0.30
C PRO A 92 1.39 -13.41 -1.38
N PRO A 93 1.67 -13.84 -2.62
CA PRO A 93 0.65 -13.86 -3.66
C PRO A 93 -0.57 -14.67 -3.21
N GLY A 94 -1.74 -14.25 -3.60
CA GLY A 94 -2.99 -14.92 -3.29
C GLY A 94 -3.64 -14.53 -1.97
N THR A 95 -2.93 -13.81 -1.11
CA THR A 95 -3.49 -13.34 0.16
C THR A 95 -4.19 -12.00 -0.05
N TRP A 96 -5.44 -11.91 0.34
CA TRP A 96 -6.18 -10.66 0.34
C TRP A 96 -5.74 -9.81 1.52
N ARG A 97 -5.55 -8.52 1.29
CA ARG A 97 -5.14 -7.59 2.34
C ARG A 97 -5.86 -6.26 2.23
N GLY A 98 -6.05 -5.65 3.38
CA GLY A 98 -6.51 -4.29 3.54
C GLY A 98 -5.91 -3.73 4.82
N TYR A 99 -5.92 -2.41 4.96
CA TYR A 99 -5.33 -1.76 6.14
C TYR A 99 -6.12 -0.53 6.54
N GLU A 100 -6.01 -0.21 7.82
CA GLU A 100 -6.65 0.99 8.37
C GLU A 100 -5.70 1.68 9.34
N ALA A 101 -5.86 2.99 9.46
CA ALA A 101 -5.08 3.79 10.38
C ALA A 101 -5.68 3.77 11.78
N GLY A 102 -4.81 3.79 12.77
CA GLY A 102 -5.19 4.06 14.14
C GLY A 102 -5.35 5.57 14.38
N ARG A 103 -5.38 5.94 15.65
CA ARG A 103 -5.64 7.33 16.07
C ARG A 103 -4.64 8.37 15.57
N ASP A 104 -3.42 7.93 15.29
CA ASP A 104 -2.33 8.82 14.87
C ASP A 104 -2.09 8.80 13.35
N GLY A 105 -2.92 8.09 12.60
CA GLY A 105 -2.69 7.87 11.19
C GLY A 105 -1.73 6.73 10.95
N LEU A 106 -1.57 6.36 9.70
CA LEU A 106 -0.69 5.26 9.29
C LEU A 106 0.07 5.67 8.03
N GLU A 107 1.39 5.67 8.11
CA GLU A 107 2.25 5.90 6.95
C GLU A 107 3.04 4.64 6.67
N ILE A 108 2.95 4.17 5.43
CA ILE A 108 3.58 2.91 5.01
C ILE A 108 4.37 3.07 3.72
N LEU A 109 5.40 2.27 3.60
CA LEU A 109 6.05 1.99 2.32
C LEU A 109 5.61 0.59 1.89
N VAL A 110 5.30 0.43 0.63
CA VAL A 110 4.92 -0.86 0.07
C VAL A 110 5.91 -1.20 -1.04
N ILE A 111 6.57 -2.35 -0.88
CA ILE A 111 7.57 -2.83 -1.82
C ILE A 111 7.07 -4.14 -2.40
N GLY A 112 7.01 -4.24 -3.72
CA GLY A 112 6.54 -5.45 -4.39
C GLY A 112 7.53 -5.97 -5.41
N ALA A 113 7.58 -7.29 -5.56
CA ALA A 113 8.42 -7.95 -6.56
C ALA A 113 7.79 -9.27 -6.98
N PRO A 114 7.95 -9.69 -8.24
CA PRO A 114 8.63 -8.97 -9.31
C PRO A 114 7.83 -7.77 -9.78
N SER A 115 8.51 -6.84 -10.45
CA SER A 115 7.83 -5.76 -11.15
C SER A 115 7.24 -6.33 -12.43
N LEU A 116 5.97 -6.07 -12.69
CA LEU A 116 5.26 -6.69 -13.81
C LEU A 116 5.09 -5.76 -15.00
N GLY A 117 5.60 -4.54 -14.90
CA GLY A 117 5.50 -3.57 -15.98
C GLY A 117 4.07 -3.40 -16.46
N ASP A 118 3.82 -3.61 -17.74
CA ASP A 118 2.51 -3.44 -18.33
C ASP A 118 1.49 -4.51 -17.88
N ALA A 119 1.96 -5.65 -17.36
CA ALA A 119 1.09 -6.72 -16.88
C ALA A 119 0.59 -6.52 -15.44
N ARG A 120 0.99 -5.44 -14.77
CA ARG A 120 0.64 -5.24 -13.35
C ARG A 120 -0.85 -5.16 -13.07
N ARG A 121 -1.64 -4.65 -14.03
CA ARG A 121 -3.09 -4.56 -13.87
C ARG A 121 -3.78 -5.91 -13.89
N GLU A 122 -3.19 -6.85 -14.60
CA GLU A 122 -3.72 -8.21 -14.70
C GLU A 122 -3.37 -9.03 -13.48
N ASP A 123 -2.33 -8.63 -12.76
CA ASP A 123 -1.87 -9.31 -11.55
C ASP A 123 -2.70 -8.97 -10.32
N VAL A 124 -3.28 -7.79 -10.29
CA VAL A 124 -4.00 -7.30 -9.11
C VAL A 124 -5.50 -7.48 -9.27
N GLU A 125 -6.15 -7.92 -8.19
CA GLU A 125 -7.60 -7.95 -8.08
C GLU A 125 -7.98 -7.15 -6.85
N GLY A 126 -8.85 -6.17 -7.01
CA GLY A 126 -9.28 -5.28 -5.93
C GLY A 126 -10.78 -5.36 -5.70
N GLU A 127 -11.19 -5.14 -4.47
CA GLU A 127 -12.59 -5.08 -4.10
C GLU A 127 -12.82 -3.91 -3.15
N ARG A 128 -13.73 -3.01 -3.55
CA ARG A 128 -14.12 -1.89 -2.70
C ARG A 128 -14.86 -2.42 -1.48
N ASP A 129 -14.54 -1.86 -0.32
CA ASP A 129 -15.15 -2.24 0.96
C ASP A 129 -14.99 -3.73 1.32
N TRP A 130 -13.92 -4.34 0.80
CA TRP A 130 -13.61 -5.74 1.12
C TRP A 130 -13.51 -5.97 2.63
N TRP A 131 -12.90 -5.03 3.34
CA TRP A 131 -12.86 -5.08 4.80
C TRP A 131 -14.02 -4.24 5.35
N ALA A 132 -15.22 -4.73 5.16
CA ALA A 132 -16.39 -4.12 5.77
C ALA A 132 -16.45 -4.51 7.24
N ASP A 133 -17.05 -3.65 8.05
CA ASP A 133 -17.23 -3.96 9.46
C ASP A 133 -18.14 -5.17 9.61
N GLU A 134 -17.76 -6.04 10.50
CA GLU A 134 -18.48 -7.28 10.76
C GLU A 134 -19.66 -7.09 11.73
N GLY A 135 -20.18 -5.91 11.75
CA GLY A 135 -21.36 -5.55 12.52
C GLY A 135 -21.12 -5.21 13.93
#